data_0413af2aa22bedceec7f8cb63cdf361c
#
_entry.id   0413af2aa22bedceec7f8cb63cdf361c
#
_cell.length_a   1.000
_cell.length_b   1.000
_cell.length_c   1.000
_cell.angle_alpha   90.00
_cell.angle_beta   90.00
_cell.angle_gamma   90.00
#
_symmetry.space_group_name_H-M   'P 1'
#
loop_
_entity.id
_entity.type
_entity.pdbx_description
1 polymer ?
#
loop_
_entity_poly.entity_id
_entity_poly.type
_entity_poly.pdbx_seq_one_letter_code
_entity_poly.pdbx_strand_id
1 'polypeptide(L)'
;MNKPTNVRELIATRRTDPAYQAPAEPGAVAVDPATQRVIDDLFLRLRGACGAWRQSWPTEAVMNASKLEWLAEFMRAGINRMEQIDHGMRVVSASKRAFVPTPGEFVSWCFAPEGLGLPSVEKAYTQGLRNCHPAMRADAKWMHPAVYHATAAAGFHSLPLLTRELGMASFEKHYLEQCREIWKGEQLGAVPVAELAAPAAPRNPEVARAALANLRSKVSGARP
;
A
#
# COMPACT_ATOMS: atom_id res chain seq x y z
N MET A 1 2.17 -0.36 -46.87
CA MET A 1 1.14 -0.38 -45.79
C MET A 1 1.31 0.88 -44.94
N ASN A 2 0.41 1.88 -45.09
CA ASN A 2 0.46 3.10 -44.27
C ASN A 2 0.13 2.76 -42.83
N LYS A 3 1.02 3.14 -41.90
CA LYS A 3 0.70 3.04 -40.45
C LYS A 3 -0.38 4.08 -40.13
N PRO A 4 -1.43 3.70 -39.40
CA PRO A 4 -2.46 4.66 -38.99
C PRO A 4 -1.85 5.75 -38.11
N THR A 5 -2.17 7.01 -38.46
CA THR A 5 -1.58 8.23 -37.86
C THR A 5 -2.40 8.76 -36.68
N ASN A 6 -3.63 8.23 -36.44
CA ASN A 6 -4.47 8.64 -35.32
C ASN A 6 -5.36 7.49 -34.80
N VAL A 7 -5.89 7.70 -33.61
CA VAL A 7 -6.71 6.69 -32.91
C VAL A 7 -8.00 6.34 -33.68
N ARG A 8 -8.58 7.30 -34.42
CA ARG A 8 -9.80 7.04 -35.22
C ARG A 8 -9.50 6.10 -36.38
N GLU A 9 -8.34 6.26 -37.06
CA GLU A 9 -7.91 5.36 -38.14
C GLU A 9 -7.58 3.96 -37.60
N LEU A 10 -6.98 3.88 -36.40
CA LEU A 10 -6.73 2.60 -35.71
C LEU A 10 -8.03 1.85 -35.39
N ILE A 11 -9.04 2.55 -34.92
CA ILE A 11 -10.36 1.97 -34.62
C ILE A 11 -11.07 1.54 -35.91
N ALA A 12 -11.04 2.37 -36.94
CA ALA A 12 -11.65 2.07 -38.23
C ALA A 12 -11.00 0.86 -38.91
N THR A 13 -9.66 0.80 -38.93
CA THR A 13 -8.89 -0.30 -39.53
C THR A 13 -9.11 -1.62 -38.78
N ARG A 14 -9.24 -1.56 -37.48
CA ARG A 14 -9.53 -2.77 -36.66
C ARG A 14 -10.94 -3.32 -36.87
N ARG A 15 -11.94 -2.44 -37.12
CA ARG A 15 -13.33 -2.85 -37.41
C ARG A 15 -13.50 -3.48 -38.79
N THR A 16 -12.63 -3.17 -39.74
CA THR A 16 -12.67 -3.70 -41.11
C THR A 16 -11.74 -4.89 -41.33
N ASP A 17 -10.97 -5.29 -40.34
CA ASP A 17 -10.13 -6.49 -40.40
C ASP A 17 -11.03 -7.75 -40.30
N PRO A 18 -11.07 -8.59 -41.35
CA PRO A 18 -11.88 -9.83 -41.30
C PRO A 18 -11.39 -10.85 -40.25
N ALA A 19 -10.16 -10.70 -39.73
CA ALA A 19 -9.65 -11.46 -38.61
C ALA A 19 -10.01 -10.85 -37.24
N TYR A 20 -10.59 -9.64 -37.20
CA TYR A 20 -11.02 -9.02 -35.96
C TYR A 20 -12.30 -9.71 -35.46
N GLN A 21 -12.14 -10.65 -34.56
CA GLN A 21 -13.23 -11.04 -33.67
C GLN A 21 -13.34 -9.97 -32.61
N ALA A 22 -14.46 -9.21 -32.61
CA ALA A 22 -14.80 -8.37 -31.50
C ALA A 22 -14.69 -9.24 -30.22
N PRO A 23 -14.05 -8.73 -29.14
CA PRO A 23 -14.11 -9.43 -27.87
C PRO A 23 -15.59 -9.77 -27.65
N ALA A 24 -15.90 -11.06 -27.44
CA ALA A 24 -17.24 -11.44 -27.03
C ALA A 24 -17.65 -10.45 -25.96
N GLU A 25 -18.80 -9.79 -26.15
CA GLU A 25 -19.40 -8.98 -25.09
C GLU A 25 -19.24 -9.82 -23.84
N PRO A 26 -18.58 -9.34 -22.77
CA PRO A 26 -18.45 -10.13 -21.55
C PRO A 26 -19.88 -10.52 -21.23
N GLY A 27 -20.19 -11.80 -21.43
CA GLY A 27 -21.53 -12.32 -21.21
C GLY A 27 -21.92 -11.79 -19.85
N ALA A 28 -23.08 -11.14 -19.74
CA ALA A 28 -23.49 -10.45 -18.54
C ALA A 28 -23.16 -11.37 -17.37
N VAL A 29 -22.07 -11.12 -16.68
CA VAL A 29 -21.71 -11.90 -15.50
C VAL A 29 -22.89 -11.67 -14.59
N ALA A 30 -23.69 -12.73 -14.41
CA ALA A 30 -24.84 -12.66 -13.55
C ALA A 30 -24.31 -12.30 -12.16
N VAL A 31 -24.38 -11.02 -11.83
CA VAL A 31 -23.94 -10.53 -10.53
C VAL A 31 -24.81 -11.22 -9.50
N ASP A 32 -24.18 -11.90 -8.55
CA ASP A 32 -24.89 -12.53 -7.45
C ASP A 32 -25.84 -11.52 -6.77
N PRO A 33 -27.09 -11.89 -6.48
CA PRO A 33 -28.08 -10.98 -5.88
C PRO A 33 -27.61 -10.33 -4.57
N ALA A 34 -26.74 -10.98 -3.79
CA ALA A 34 -26.18 -10.39 -2.58
C ALA A 34 -25.20 -9.26 -2.92
N THR A 35 -24.33 -9.49 -3.88
CA THR A 35 -23.39 -8.48 -4.40
C THR A 35 -24.12 -7.30 -5.03
N GLN A 36 -25.22 -7.57 -5.76
CA GLN A 36 -26.04 -6.49 -6.32
C GLN A 36 -26.64 -5.59 -5.23
N ARG A 37 -27.13 -6.17 -4.13
CA ARG A 37 -27.66 -5.39 -3.00
C ARG A 37 -26.58 -4.52 -2.35
N VAL A 38 -25.36 -5.04 -2.19
CA VAL A 38 -24.25 -4.28 -1.62
C VAL A 38 -23.92 -3.06 -2.47
N ILE A 39 -23.84 -3.21 -3.80
CA ILE A 39 -23.54 -2.09 -4.68
C ILE A 39 -24.69 -1.09 -4.74
N ASP A 40 -25.94 -1.55 -4.71
CA ASP A 40 -27.13 -0.69 -4.69
C ASP A 40 -27.17 0.16 -3.41
N ASP A 41 -26.91 -0.45 -2.24
CA ASP A 41 -26.83 0.25 -0.96
C ASP A 41 -25.69 1.29 -0.96
N LEU A 42 -24.51 0.91 -1.45
CA LEU A 42 -23.39 1.83 -1.57
C LEU A 42 -23.76 3.07 -2.41
N PHE A 43 -24.40 2.86 -3.57
CA PHE A 43 -24.79 3.97 -4.44
C PHE A 43 -25.86 4.85 -3.79
N LEU A 44 -26.77 4.27 -3.03
CA LEU A 44 -27.75 5.02 -2.24
C LEU A 44 -27.06 5.89 -1.19
N ARG A 45 -26.08 5.34 -0.46
CA ARG A 45 -25.27 6.06 0.55
C ARG A 45 -24.42 7.18 -0.07
N LEU A 46 -23.80 6.93 -1.25
CA LEU A 46 -23.04 7.95 -1.99
C LEU A 46 -23.95 9.10 -2.44
N ARG A 47 -25.16 8.81 -2.90
CA ARG A 47 -26.16 9.85 -3.23
C ARG A 47 -26.54 10.71 -2.03
N GLY A 48 -26.65 10.11 -0.86
CA GLY A 48 -26.90 10.84 0.38
C GLY A 48 -25.72 11.69 0.86
N ALA A 49 -24.48 11.23 0.63
CA ALA A 49 -23.27 11.88 1.09
C ALA A 49 -22.75 12.98 0.13
N CYS A 50 -22.98 12.85 -1.18
CA CYS A 50 -22.44 13.73 -2.22
C CYS A 50 -23.54 14.56 -2.86
N GLY A 51 -23.65 15.85 -2.54
CA GLY A 51 -24.73 16.71 -3.00
C GLY A 51 -24.84 16.87 -4.53
N ALA A 52 -23.72 16.79 -5.24
CA ALA A 52 -23.63 16.90 -6.70
C ALA A 52 -23.70 15.55 -7.45
N TRP A 53 -24.19 14.48 -6.82
CA TRP A 53 -24.22 13.15 -7.41
C TRP A 53 -24.93 13.09 -8.78
N ARG A 54 -25.95 13.96 -9.01
CA ARG A 54 -26.66 14.04 -10.31
C ARG A 54 -25.75 14.46 -11.45
N GLN A 55 -24.69 15.20 -11.19
CA GLN A 55 -23.72 15.59 -12.21
C GLN A 55 -22.81 14.40 -12.57
N SER A 56 -22.52 13.53 -11.62
CA SER A 56 -21.76 12.29 -11.85
C SER A 56 -22.63 11.23 -12.55
N TRP A 57 -23.89 11.15 -12.19
CA TRP A 57 -24.86 10.16 -12.72
C TRP A 57 -26.14 10.85 -13.19
N PRO A 58 -26.14 11.49 -14.37
CA PRO A 58 -27.27 12.29 -14.87
C PRO A 58 -28.49 11.46 -15.24
N THR A 59 -28.31 10.18 -15.58
CA THR A 59 -29.39 9.25 -15.93
C THR A 59 -29.21 7.92 -15.17
N GLU A 60 -30.34 7.19 -15.09
CA GLU A 60 -30.32 5.86 -14.47
C GLU A 60 -29.40 4.88 -15.26
N ALA A 61 -29.39 4.97 -16.58
CA ALA A 61 -28.55 4.15 -17.44
C ALA A 61 -27.06 4.39 -17.13
N VAL A 62 -26.65 5.67 -16.98
CA VAL A 62 -25.27 6.02 -16.59
C VAL A 62 -24.94 5.51 -15.18
N MET A 63 -25.88 5.63 -14.26
CA MET A 63 -25.68 5.13 -12.89
C MET A 63 -25.53 3.60 -12.88
N ASN A 64 -26.35 2.88 -13.65
CA ASN A 64 -26.25 1.42 -13.72
C ASN A 64 -24.96 0.95 -14.39
N ALA A 65 -24.52 1.62 -15.47
CA ALA A 65 -23.19 1.38 -16.05
C ALA A 65 -22.08 1.62 -15.03
N SER A 66 -22.16 2.72 -14.26
CA SER A 66 -21.19 3.02 -13.21
C SER A 66 -21.14 1.95 -12.12
N LYS A 67 -22.26 1.35 -11.74
CA LYS A 67 -22.28 0.25 -10.76
C LYS A 67 -21.44 -0.94 -11.22
N LEU A 68 -21.52 -1.29 -12.52
CA LEU A 68 -20.74 -2.38 -13.09
C LEU A 68 -19.22 -2.07 -13.03
N GLU A 69 -18.83 -0.84 -13.38
CA GLU A 69 -17.44 -0.41 -13.30
C GLU A 69 -16.91 -0.42 -11.85
N TRP A 70 -17.71 0.05 -10.90
CA TRP A 70 -17.35 0.00 -9.50
C TRP A 70 -17.19 -1.43 -9.00
N LEU A 71 -18.08 -2.32 -9.41
CA LEU A 71 -18.00 -3.73 -9.04
C LEU A 71 -16.73 -4.38 -9.61
N ALA A 72 -16.44 -4.13 -10.90
CA ALA A 72 -15.22 -4.63 -11.54
C ALA A 72 -13.96 -4.14 -10.80
N GLU A 73 -13.94 -2.87 -10.41
CA GLU A 73 -12.84 -2.29 -9.63
C GLU A 73 -12.72 -2.92 -8.24
N PHE A 74 -13.83 -3.17 -7.54
CA PHE A 74 -13.83 -3.84 -6.25
C PHE A 74 -13.30 -5.27 -6.34
N MET A 75 -13.71 -6.02 -7.35
CA MET A 75 -13.21 -7.37 -7.60
C MET A 75 -11.71 -7.35 -7.91
N ARG A 76 -11.27 -6.43 -8.75
CA ARG A 76 -9.84 -6.27 -9.11
C ARG A 76 -8.99 -5.91 -7.89
N ALA A 77 -9.51 -5.07 -7.01
CA ALA A 77 -8.83 -4.62 -5.81
C ALA A 77 -8.88 -5.65 -4.66
N GLY A 78 -9.77 -6.64 -4.72
CA GLY A 78 -9.95 -7.64 -3.67
C GLY A 78 -10.75 -7.13 -2.48
N ILE A 79 -11.72 -6.21 -2.69
CA ILE A 79 -12.67 -5.83 -1.65
C ILE A 79 -13.63 -7.00 -1.44
N ASN A 80 -13.64 -7.55 -0.23
CA ASN A 80 -14.43 -8.72 0.15
C ASN A 80 -15.11 -8.60 1.52
N ARG A 81 -14.99 -7.46 2.19
CA ARG A 81 -15.57 -7.21 3.51
C ARG A 81 -16.36 -5.91 3.53
N MET A 82 -17.50 -5.92 4.22
CA MET A 82 -18.33 -4.73 4.39
C MET A 82 -17.61 -3.63 5.16
N GLU A 83 -16.73 -3.99 6.12
CA GLU A 83 -15.95 -3.05 6.91
C GLU A 83 -15.05 -2.16 6.04
N GLN A 84 -14.54 -2.68 4.91
CA GLN A 84 -13.77 -1.92 3.94
C GLN A 84 -14.64 -0.84 3.30
N ILE A 85 -15.84 -1.22 2.83
CA ILE A 85 -16.82 -0.30 2.22
C ILE A 85 -17.27 0.75 3.23
N ASP A 86 -17.57 0.32 4.46
CA ASP A 86 -17.99 1.23 5.54
C ASP A 86 -16.88 2.21 5.91
N HIS A 87 -15.61 1.78 5.87
CA HIS A 87 -14.51 2.70 6.08
C HIS A 87 -14.40 3.72 4.95
N GLY A 88 -14.46 3.29 3.69
CA GLY A 88 -14.51 4.18 2.53
C GLY A 88 -15.63 5.21 2.64
N MET A 89 -16.82 4.79 3.05
CA MET A 89 -17.97 5.69 3.25
C MET A 89 -17.77 6.68 4.40
N ARG A 90 -17.09 6.29 5.49
CA ARG A 90 -16.70 7.24 6.55
C ARG A 90 -15.78 8.33 6.02
N VAL A 91 -14.81 7.96 5.17
CA VAL A 91 -13.91 8.93 4.54
C VAL A 91 -14.68 9.87 3.60
N VAL A 92 -15.60 9.35 2.77
CA VAL A 92 -16.48 10.18 1.93
C VAL A 92 -17.22 11.22 2.76
N SER A 93 -17.88 10.77 3.82
CA SER A 93 -18.67 11.65 4.70
C SER A 93 -17.82 12.72 5.41
N ALA A 94 -16.62 12.32 5.85
CA ALA A 94 -15.68 13.23 6.52
C ALA A 94 -15.08 14.27 5.57
N SER A 95 -14.88 13.92 4.30
CA SER A 95 -14.26 14.79 3.29
C SER A 95 -15.15 15.95 2.83
N LYS A 96 -16.45 15.92 3.16
CA LYS A 96 -17.45 16.95 2.81
C LYS A 96 -17.44 17.30 1.31
N ARG A 97 -17.10 16.34 0.46
CA ARG A 97 -17.00 16.54 -0.98
C ARG A 97 -18.38 16.65 -1.63
N ALA A 98 -18.50 17.49 -2.65
CA ALA A 98 -19.73 17.65 -3.38
C ALA A 98 -19.94 16.51 -4.39
N PHE A 99 -18.87 16.07 -5.04
CA PHE A 99 -18.92 15.07 -6.13
C PHE A 99 -18.64 13.67 -5.62
N VAL A 100 -19.20 12.69 -6.32
CA VAL A 100 -18.91 11.28 -6.10
C VAL A 100 -17.43 11.00 -6.40
N PRO A 101 -16.71 10.24 -5.56
CA PRO A 101 -15.33 9.82 -5.85
C PRO A 101 -15.28 8.91 -7.08
N THR A 102 -14.12 8.80 -7.69
CA THR A 102 -13.87 7.74 -8.67
C THR A 102 -13.79 6.38 -7.96
N PRO A 103 -14.06 5.25 -8.65
CA PRO A 103 -13.93 3.92 -8.07
C PRO A 103 -12.55 3.68 -7.45
N GLY A 104 -11.47 4.05 -8.16
CA GLY A 104 -10.10 3.87 -7.68
C GLY A 104 -9.77 4.71 -6.43
N GLU A 105 -10.29 5.95 -6.37
CA GLU A 105 -10.14 6.80 -5.18
C GLU A 105 -10.88 6.19 -3.98
N PHE A 106 -12.10 5.72 -4.17
CA PHE A 106 -12.86 5.06 -3.10
C PHE A 106 -12.17 3.79 -2.61
N VAL A 107 -11.67 2.95 -3.54
CA VAL A 107 -10.90 1.74 -3.22
C VAL A 107 -9.67 2.07 -2.38
N SER A 108 -8.95 3.15 -2.69
CA SER A 108 -7.79 3.54 -1.89
C SER A 108 -8.14 3.80 -0.42
N TRP A 109 -9.32 4.39 -0.17
CA TRP A 109 -9.82 4.60 1.19
C TRP A 109 -10.28 3.32 1.88
N CYS A 110 -10.83 2.37 1.12
CA CYS A 110 -11.23 1.07 1.68
C CYS A 110 -10.06 0.29 2.29
N PHE A 111 -8.84 0.54 1.82
CA PHE A 111 -7.61 -0.10 2.32
C PHE A 111 -6.79 0.80 3.25
N ALA A 112 -7.29 1.97 3.63
CA ALA A 112 -6.57 2.85 4.53
C ALA A 112 -6.29 2.17 5.89
N PRO A 113 -5.09 2.42 6.48
CA PRO A 113 -4.68 1.80 7.75
C PRO A 113 -5.66 2.02 8.89
N GLU A 114 -6.29 3.18 8.94
CA GLU A 114 -7.24 3.56 9.98
C GLU A 114 -8.47 2.65 10.01
N GLY A 115 -8.84 2.04 8.88
CA GLY A 115 -9.91 1.05 8.79
C GLY A 115 -9.62 -0.22 9.57
N LEU A 116 -8.36 -0.55 9.75
CA LEU A 116 -7.86 -1.66 10.57
C LEU A 116 -7.52 -1.26 12.01
N GLY A 117 -7.76 0.00 12.40
CA GLY A 117 -7.32 0.53 13.69
C GLY A 117 -5.81 0.74 13.78
N LEU A 118 -5.12 0.76 12.64
CA LEU A 118 -3.68 0.99 12.55
C LEU A 118 -3.36 2.50 12.54
N PRO A 119 -2.13 2.89 12.89
CA PRO A 119 -1.72 4.28 12.82
C PRO A 119 -1.76 4.79 11.37
N SER A 120 -2.06 6.09 11.20
CA SER A 120 -1.97 6.73 9.88
C SER A 120 -0.57 6.60 9.30
N VAL A 121 -0.47 6.66 7.97
CA VAL A 121 0.82 6.57 7.24
C VAL A 121 1.86 7.51 7.84
N GLU A 122 1.47 8.76 8.14
CA GLU A 122 2.40 9.76 8.68
C GLU A 122 2.91 9.40 10.08
N LYS A 123 2.04 8.92 10.97
CA LYS A 123 2.42 8.47 12.31
C LYS A 123 3.32 7.24 12.24
N ALA A 124 2.96 6.29 11.39
CA ALA A 124 3.73 5.07 11.16
C ALA A 124 5.13 5.38 10.61
N TYR A 125 5.22 6.27 9.60
CA TYR A 125 6.48 6.73 9.02
C TYR A 125 7.38 7.42 10.04
N THR A 126 6.80 8.33 10.83
CA THR A 126 7.54 9.04 11.89
C THR A 126 8.13 8.07 12.91
N GLN A 127 7.37 7.04 13.30
CA GLN A 127 7.88 5.99 14.19
C GLN A 127 8.97 5.17 13.50
N GLY A 128 8.76 4.78 12.22
CA GLY A 128 9.75 4.07 11.43
C GLY A 128 11.09 4.80 11.40
N LEU A 129 11.08 6.09 11.05
CA LEU A 129 12.29 6.92 11.04
C LEU A 129 12.97 7.00 12.41
N ARG A 130 12.18 7.21 13.47
CA ARG A 130 12.73 7.25 14.84
C ARG A 130 13.45 5.94 15.17
N ASN A 131 12.85 4.80 14.85
CA ASN A 131 13.40 3.49 15.16
C ASN A 131 14.56 3.07 14.23
N CYS A 132 14.74 3.74 13.09
CA CYS A 132 15.93 3.61 12.25
C CYS A 132 17.20 4.18 12.91
N HIS A 133 17.04 5.13 13.83
CA HIS A 133 18.19 5.78 14.46
C HIS A 133 18.99 4.77 15.31
N PRO A 134 20.32 4.70 15.18
CA PRO A 134 21.15 3.70 15.87
C PRO A 134 20.97 3.68 17.39
N ALA A 135 20.81 4.86 18.02
CA ALA A 135 20.60 4.97 19.47
C ALA A 135 19.25 4.44 19.95
N MET A 136 18.25 4.32 19.05
CA MET A 136 16.92 3.83 19.39
C MET A 136 16.72 2.36 19.06
N ARG A 137 17.66 1.74 18.34
CA ARG A 137 17.50 0.39 17.80
C ARG A 137 17.35 -0.68 18.88
N ALA A 138 18.06 -0.56 19.99
CA ALA A 138 18.01 -1.52 21.10
C ALA A 138 16.67 -1.48 21.84
N ASP A 139 16.06 -0.31 21.96
CA ASP A 139 14.81 -0.06 22.68
C ASP A 139 13.62 0.21 21.76
N ALA A 140 13.75 -0.13 20.47
CA ALA A 140 12.74 0.16 19.48
C ALA A 140 11.41 -0.57 19.80
N LYS A 141 10.42 0.22 20.15
CA LYS A 141 9.04 -0.26 20.32
C LYS A 141 8.25 0.07 19.05
N TRP A 142 7.47 -0.87 18.56
CA TRP A 142 6.68 -0.73 17.36
C TRP A 142 5.20 -0.72 17.72
N MET A 143 4.46 0.28 17.24
CA MET A 143 3.01 0.37 17.45
C MET A 143 2.27 -0.84 16.88
N HIS A 144 2.77 -1.37 15.77
CA HIS A 144 2.21 -2.55 15.12
C HIS A 144 3.29 -3.25 14.27
N PRO A 145 3.25 -4.59 14.09
CA PRO A 145 4.19 -5.31 13.22
C PRO A 145 4.23 -4.76 11.79
N ALA A 146 3.10 -4.30 11.24
CA ALA A 146 3.05 -3.69 9.91
C ALA A 146 4.01 -2.50 9.76
N VAL A 147 4.18 -1.68 10.80
CA VAL A 147 5.10 -0.54 10.78
C VAL A 147 6.55 -1.00 10.72
N TYR A 148 6.88 -2.06 11.47
CA TYR A 148 8.19 -2.70 11.43
C TYR A 148 8.50 -3.24 10.03
N HIS A 149 7.60 -4.09 9.49
CA HIS A 149 7.80 -4.72 8.18
C HIS A 149 7.89 -3.70 7.05
N ALA A 150 7.05 -2.67 7.08
CA ALA A 150 7.12 -1.57 6.12
C ALA A 150 8.45 -0.81 6.21
N THR A 151 8.94 -0.54 7.43
CA THR A 151 10.23 0.12 7.64
C THR A 151 11.39 -0.76 7.17
N ALA A 152 11.33 -2.06 7.45
CA ALA A 152 12.32 -3.03 6.99
C ALA A 152 12.38 -3.12 5.46
N ALA A 153 11.21 -3.17 4.80
CA ALA A 153 11.10 -3.21 3.34
C ALA A 153 11.57 -1.90 2.68
N ALA A 154 11.26 -0.75 3.27
CA ALA A 154 11.80 0.55 2.82
C ALA A 154 13.31 0.71 3.09
N GLY A 155 13.85 -0.10 4.01
CA GLY A 155 15.27 -0.17 4.37
C GLY A 155 15.63 0.71 5.57
N PHE A 156 16.03 0.07 6.68
CA PHE A 156 16.43 0.77 7.92
C PHE A 156 17.60 1.76 7.75
N HIS A 157 18.47 1.53 6.78
CA HIS A 157 19.62 2.39 6.50
C HIS A 157 19.34 3.42 5.41
N SER A 158 18.56 3.07 4.41
CA SER A 158 18.26 3.94 3.27
C SER A 158 17.17 4.97 3.58
N LEU A 159 16.15 4.58 4.32
CA LEU A 159 15.00 5.43 4.61
C LEU A 159 15.36 6.78 5.26
N PRO A 160 16.28 6.84 6.26
CA PRO A 160 16.70 8.11 6.86
C PRO A 160 17.53 9.01 5.95
N LEU A 161 18.07 8.46 4.84
CA LEU A 161 18.91 9.21 3.89
C LEU A 161 18.09 9.86 2.78
N LEU A 162 16.83 9.48 2.63
CA LEU A 162 15.92 10.04 1.64
C LEU A 162 15.37 11.39 2.09
N THR A 163 14.98 12.22 1.12
CA THR A 163 14.15 13.39 1.43
C THR A 163 12.83 12.93 2.04
N ARG A 164 12.18 13.80 2.84
CA ARG A 164 10.90 13.46 3.48
C ARG A 164 9.87 12.94 2.47
N GLU A 165 9.78 13.55 1.30
CA GLU A 165 8.82 13.18 0.27
C GLU A 165 9.08 11.78 -0.29
N LEU A 166 10.33 11.51 -0.70
CA LEU A 166 10.72 10.21 -1.24
C LEU A 166 10.65 9.11 -0.18
N GLY A 167 11.08 9.42 1.05
CA GLY A 167 11.03 8.48 2.16
C GLY A 167 9.60 8.13 2.55
N MET A 168 8.70 9.15 2.61
CA MET A 168 7.28 8.94 2.87
C MET A 168 6.65 8.08 1.78
N ALA A 169 6.85 8.39 0.50
CA ALA A 169 6.30 7.63 -0.62
C ALA A 169 6.79 6.17 -0.63
N SER A 170 8.08 5.94 -0.38
CA SER A 170 8.66 4.61 -0.28
C SER A 170 8.05 3.81 0.89
N PHE A 171 7.98 4.42 2.07
CA PHE A 171 7.39 3.79 3.25
C PHE A 171 5.90 3.50 3.06
N GLU A 172 5.13 4.47 2.57
CA GLU A 172 3.69 4.36 2.34
C GLU A 172 3.36 3.17 1.45
N LYS A 173 4.08 3.01 0.34
CA LYS A 173 3.92 1.87 -0.56
C LYS A 173 3.96 0.55 0.23
N HIS A 174 5.03 0.33 0.98
CA HIS A 174 5.22 -0.91 1.74
C HIS A 174 4.23 -1.04 2.91
N TYR A 175 3.87 0.07 3.53
CA TYR A 175 2.90 0.06 4.62
C TYR A 175 1.50 -0.34 4.15
N LEU A 176 1.06 0.20 3.02
CA LEU A 176 -0.21 -0.18 2.41
C LEU A 176 -0.21 -1.64 1.90
N GLU A 177 0.93 -2.17 1.46
CA GLU A 177 1.09 -3.59 1.15
C GLU A 177 0.83 -4.45 2.40
N GLN A 178 1.41 -4.11 3.56
CA GLN A 178 1.16 -4.81 4.83
C GLN A 178 -0.31 -4.70 5.27
N CYS A 179 -0.93 -3.54 5.10
CA CYS A 179 -2.35 -3.35 5.40
C CYS A 179 -3.25 -4.24 4.54
N ARG A 180 -2.92 -4.42 3.25
CA ARG A 180 -3.65 -5.32 2.36
C ARG A 180 -3.55 -6.77 2.80
N GLU A 181 -2.38 -7.24 3.24
CA GLU A 181 -2.22 -8.60 3.76
C GLU A 181 -3.08 -8.82 5.01
N ILE A 182 -3.12 -7.84 5.93
CA ILE A 182 -4.00 -7.90 7.11
C ILE A 182 -5.49 -7.95 6.69
N TRP A 183 -5.89 -7.17 5.68
CA TRP A 183 -7.25 -7.21 5.16
C TRP A 183 -7.62 -8.57 4.56
N LYS A 184 -6.66 -9.29 3.99
CA LYS A 184 -6.85 -10.66 3.52
C LYS A 184 -6.98 -11.67 4.67
N GLY A 185 -6.64 -11.27 5.89
CA GLY A 185 -6.63 -12.14 7.08
C GLY A 185 -5.28 -12.78 7.35
N GLU A 186 -4.24 -12.36 6.63
CA GLU A 186 -2.88 -12.87 6.85
C GLU A 186 -2.32 -12.31 8.17
N GLN A 187 -1.64 -13.18 8.91
CA GLN A 187 -0.91 -12.78 10.10
C GLN A 187 0.50 -12.35 9.72
N LEU A 188 0.85 -11.12 10.04
CA LEU A 188 2.20 -10.64 9.84
C LEU A 188 3.17 -11.34 10.77
N GLY A 189 4.39 -11.60 10.30
CA GLY A 189 5.45 -12.16 11.10
C GLY A 189 5.71 -11.34 12.37
N ALA A 190 6.12 -12.02 13.44
CA ALA A 190 6.49 -11.34 14.68
C ALA A 190 7.65 -10.36 14.43
N VAL A 191 7.62 -9.23 15.12
CA VAL A 191 8.75 -8.29 15.12
C VAL A 191 9.92 -8.98 15.82
N PRO A 192 11.11 -9.10 15.18
CA PRO A 192 12.29 -9.66 15.83
C PRO A 192 12.60 -8.89 17.11
N VAL A 193 12.67 -9.59 18.21
CA VAL A 193 13.16 -9.02 19.46
C VAL A 193 14.66 -8.80 19.28
N ALA A 194 15.14 -7.58 19.53
CA ALA A 194 16.58 -7.34 19.52
C ALA A 194 17.23 -8.29 20.53
N GLU A 195 18.07 -9.19 20.06
CA GLU A 195 18.92 -9.97 20.96
C GLU A 195 19.75 -8.96 21.75
N LEU A 196 19.63 -9.01 23.07
CA LEU A 196 20.53 -8.27 23.94
C LEU A 196 21.94 -8.64 23.49
N ALA A 197 22.72 -7.65 23.10
CA ALA A 197 24.11 -7.87 22.74
C ALA A 197 24.73 -8.71 23.86
N ALA A 198 25.27 -9.87 23.49
CA ALA A 198 25.94 -10.72 24.47
C ALA A 198 26.89 -9.83 25.30
N PRO A 199 26.88 -9.95 26.64
CA PRO A 199 27.71 -9.12 27.49
C PRO A 199 29.13 -9.14 26.92
N ALA A 200 29.66 -7.96 26.61
CA ALA A 200 31.00 -7.85 26.02
C ALA A 200 31.95 -8.67 26.87
N ALA A 201 32.63 -9.63 26.24
CA ALA A 201 33.60 -10.46 26.96
C ALA A 201 34.52 -9.54 27.78
N PRO A 202 34.78 -9.89 29.05
CA PRO A 202 35.59 -9.03 29.92
C PRO A 202 36.87 -8.70 29.21
N ARG A 203 37.15 -7.41 29.04
CA ARG A 203 38.35 -6.93 28.38
C ARG A 203 39.56 -7.39 29.21
N ASN A 204 40.21 -8.44 28.75
CA ASN A 204 41.46 -8.88 29.40
C ASN A 204 42.62 -8.05 28.86
N PRO A 205 43.18 -7.12 29.66
CA PRO A 205 44.28 -6.25 29.24
C PRO A 205 45.56 -7.02 28.87
N GLU A 206 45.74 -8.23 29.38
CA GLU A 206 46.88 -9.08 29.05
C GLU A 206 46.77 -9.64 27.62
N VAL A 207 45.57 -10.11 27.22
CA VAL A 207 45.31 -10.58 25.86
C VAL A 207 45.49 -9.44 24.86
N ALA A 208 45.03 -8.23 25.20
CA ALA A 208 45.19 -7.05 24.35
C ALA A 208 46.68 -6.66 24.19
N ARG A 209 47.49 -6.73 25.27
CA ARG A 209 48.93 -6.47 25.22
C ARG A 209 49.68 -7.53 24.41
N ALA A 210 49.34 -8.81 24.57
CA ALA A 210 49.94 -9.90 23.81
C ALA A 210 49.58 -9.79 22.30
N ALA A 211 48.35 -9.45 21.96
CA ALA A 211 47.95 -9.21 20.57
C ALA A 211 48.70 -8.02 19.95
N LEU A 212 48.85 -6.92 20.70
CA LEU A 212 49.62 -5.76 20.27
C LEU A 212 51.11 -6.07 20.10
N ALA A 213 51.72 -6.86 21.00
CA ALA A 213 53.09 -7.30 20.88
C ALA A 213 53.31 -8.17 19.63
N ASN A 214 52.41 -9.12 19.37
CA ASN A 214 52.42 -9.94 18.16
C ASN A 214 52.26 -9.11 16.87
N LEU A 215 51.40 -8.12 16.85
CA LEU A 215 51.26 -7.21 15.71
C LEU A 215 52.55 -6.40 15.48
N ARG A 216 53.16 -5.87 16.55
CA ARG A 216 54.42 -5.12 16.46
C ARG A 216 55.57 -5.97 15.95
N SER A 217 55.69 -7.23 16.38
CA SER A 217 56.75 -8.14 15.91
C SER A 217 56.58 -8.46 14.42
N LYS A 218 55.34 -8.65 13.95
CA LYS A 218 55.05 -8.88 12.52
C LYS A 218 55.36 -7.65 11.65
N VAL A 219 55.04 -6.46 12.12
CA VAL A 219 55.33 -5.22 11.39
C VAL A 219 56.84 -4.89 11.41
N SER A 220 57.54 -5.16 12.52
CA SER A 220 58.99 -4.93 12.62
C SER A 220 59.81 -5.96 11.87
N GLY A 221 59.31 -7.19 11.70
CA GLY A 221 59.97 -8.24 10.92
C GLY A 221 59.76 -8.15 9.39
N ALA A 222 58.98 -7.20 8.91
CA ALA A 222 58.68 -6.98 7.48
C ALA A 222 59.47 -5.83 6.85
N ARG A 223 60.55 -5.36 7.47
CA ARG A 223 61.50 -4.43 6.83
C ARG A 223 62.66 -5.23 6.26
N PRO A 224 62.91 -5.17 4.92
CA PRO A 224 64.08 -5.73 4.28
C PRO A 224 65.35 -4.97 4.70
#